data_437994305f7214d4129a877ccf80af69
#
_entry.id   437994305f7214d4129a877ccf80af69
#
_cell.length_a   1.000
_cell.length_b   1.000
_cell.length_c   1.000
_cell.angle_alpha   90.00
_cell.angle_beta   90.00
_cell.angle_gamma   90.00
#
_symmetry.space_group_name_H-M   'P 1'
#
loop_
_entity.id
_entity.type
_entity.pdbx_description
1 polymer ?
#
loop_
_entity_poly.entity_id
_entity_poly.type
_entity_poly.pdbx_seq_one_letter_code
_entity_poly.pdbx_strand_id
1 'polypeptide(L)'
;MNLAHGGHLTHGSPVNFSGKLYNVIPYGVTEDTNLIDYSEVKRLALEHKPKLIVAGWSAYPRDIDFAKFREIADESGALLMADIAHPAGLVIAGLYSNPVPHCDFVTTTTHKTLRGPRGGMVMMKESQEKQVPLLLHLPLHRGAQPFVAGHRPGGFGVVVEAAGHLA
;
A
#
# COMPACT_ATOMS: atom_id res chain seq x y z
N MET A 1 9.42 0.68 2.04
CA MET A 1 10.81 0.73 1.51
C MET A 1 11.42 2.08 1.78
N ASN A 2 12.74 2.14 2.07
CA ASN A 2 13.48 3.38 2.30
C ASN A 2 13.37 4.30 1.08
N LEU A 3 13.22 5.61 1.31
CA LEU A 3 13.12 6.62 0.24
C LEU A 3 14.36 6.62 -0.68
N ALA A 4 15.56 6.46 -0.10
CA ALA A 4 16.81 6.39 -0.86
C ALA A 4 16.92 5.15 -1.77
N HIS A 5 16.12 4.11 -1.53
CA HIS A 5 16.08 2.87 -2.30
C HIS A 5 14.83 2.79 -3.22
N GLY A 6 14.22 3.92 -3.51
CA GLY A 6 13.06 4.01 -4.40
C GLY A 6 11.70 3.97 -3.70
N GLY A 7 11.64 4.03 -2.37
CA GLY A 7 10.40 4.14 -1.62
C GLY A 7 9.65 5.45 -1.90
N HIS A 8 8.43 5.56 -1.41
CA HIS A 8 7.62 6.77 -1.56
C HIS A 8 7.70 7.65 -0.30
N LEU A 9 7.63 8.97 -0.49
CA LEU A 9 7.66 9.97 0.58
C LEU A 9 6.61 9.70 1.67
N THR A 10 5.40 9.26 1.28
CA THR A 10 4.30 8.99 2.21
C THR A 10 4.46 7.70 3.01
N HIS A 11 5.50 6.90 2.74
CA HIS A 11 5.76 5.66 3.45
C HIS A 11 6.75 5.84 4.62
N GLY A 12 6.57 6.91 5.38
CA GLY A 12 7.31 7.11 6.62
C GLY A 12 8.47 8.10 6.56
N SER A 13 8.54 8.96 5.54
CA SER A 13 9.52 10.05 5.53
C SER A 13 9.26 11.02 6.69
N PRO A 14 10.31 11.49 7.40
CA PRO A 14 10.17 12.42 8.53
C PRO A 14 9.46 13.74 8.19
N VAL A 15 9.44 14.13 6.93
CA VAL A 15 8.73 15.34 6.48
C VAL A 15 7.25 15.10 6.20
N ASN A 16 6.81 13.85 6.14
CA ASN A 16 5.42 13.44 5.93
C ASN A 16 4.74 13.13 7.27
N PHE A 17 3.40 13.22 7.32
CA PHE A 17 2.63 12.89 8.54
C PHE A 17 2.94 11.46 9.02
N SER A 18 3.11 10.51 8.11
CA SER A 18 3.38 9.10 8.45
C SER A 18 4.68 8.93 9.24
N GLY A 19 5.74 9.65 8.89
CA GLY A 19 7.00 9.62 9.64
C GLY A 19 6.97 10.42 10.95
N LYS A 20 5.97 11.31 11.11
CA LYS A 20 5.78 12.08 12.35
C LYS A 20 4.91 11.36 13.37
N LEU A 21 3.91 10.59 12.90
CA LEU A 21 2.91 9.96 13.78
C LEU A 21 3.24 8.50 14.10
N TYR A 22 4.01 7.82 13.27
CA TYR A 22 4.30 6.40 13.43
C TYR A 22 5.79 6.15 13.65
N ASN A 23 6.11 5.09 14.41
CA ASN A 23 7.46 4.56 14.49
C ASN A 23 7.73 3.72 13.23
N VAL A 24 8.48 4.30 12.30
CA VAL A 24 8.72 3.72 10.98
C VAL A 24 10.06 3.00 10.96
N ILE A 25 10.05 1.72 10.60
CA ILE A 25 11.24 0.89 10.40
C ILE A 25 11.43 0.70 8.89
N PRO A 26 12.40 1.37 8.27
CA PRO A 26 12.61 1.26 6.82
C PRO A 26 13.38 -0.03 6.48
N TYR A 27 12.98 -0.70 5.42
CA TYR A 27 13.76 -1.75 4.77
C TYR A 27 14.34 -1.25 3.44
N GLY A 28 15.33 -1.95 2.91
CA GLY A 28 16.06 -1.53 1.71
C GLY A 28 16.23 -2.63 0.67
N VAL A 29 17.19 -2.36 -0.19
CA VAL A 29 17.69 -3.30 -1.20
C VAL A 29 19.12 -3.73 -0.84
N THR A 30 19.55 -4.88 -1.35
CA THR A 30 20.94 -5.34 -1.23
C THR A 30 21.88 -4.48 -2.07
N GLU A 31 23.12 -4.33 -1.65
CA GLU A 31 24.12 -3.53 -2.36
C GLU A 31 24.58 -4.17 -3.68
N ASP A 32 24.61 -5.51 -3.72
CA ASP A 32 25.12 -6.29 -4.85
C ASP A 32 24.11 -6.42 -5.99
N THR A 33 22.82 -6.69 -5.66
CA THR A 33 21.79 -6.97 -6.68
C THR A 33 20.81 -5.83 -6.88
N ASN A 34 20.73 -4.89 -5.94
CA ASN A 34 19.71 -3.86 -5.87
C ASN A 34 18.26 -4.43 -5.83
N LEU A 35 18.11 -5.65 -5.34
CA LEU A 35 16.81 -6.27 -5.08
C LEU A 35 16.40 -6.08 -3.62
N ILE A 36 15.09 -6.10 -3.35
CA ILE A 36 14.59 -6.06 -1.98
C ILE A 36 15.20 -7.21 -1.18
N ASP A 37 15.81 -6.88 -0.04
CA ASP A 37 16.34 -7.87 0.88
C ASP A 37 15.23 -8.43 1.76
N TYR A 38 14.58 -9.49 1.29
CA TYR A 38 13.49 -10.14 2.03
C TYR A 38 13.96 -10.77 3.34
N SER A 39 15.23 -11.15 3.46
CA SER A 39 15.79 -11.68 4.71
C SER A 39 15.87 -10.58 5.76
N GLU A 40 16.31 -9.40 5.36
CA GLU A 40 16.33 -8.23 6.23
C GLU A 40 14.92 -7.73 6.56
N VAL A 41 13.97 -7.73 5.60
CA VAL A 41 12.55 -7.44 5.88
C VAL A 41 12.02 -8.38 6.95
N LYS A 42 12.29 -9.69 6.83
CA LYS A 42 11.86 -10.69 7.81
C LYS A 42 12.48 -10.44 9.18
N ARG A 43 13.80 -10.22 9.23
CA ARG A 43 14.52 -9.93 10.47
C ARG A 43 13.91 -8.72 11.20
N LEU A 44 13.72 -7.60 10.47
CA LEU A 44 13.12 -6.39 11.01
C LEU A 44 11.68 -6.59 11.48
N ALA A 45 10.88 -7.34 10.72
CA ALA A 45 9.50 -7.63 11.07
C ALA A 45 9.38 -8.44 12.37
N LEU A 46 10.24 -9.45 12.54
CA LEU A 46 10.25 -10.28 13.75
C LEU A 46 10.79 -9.53 14.97
N GLU A 47 11.77 -8.66 14.79
CA GLU A 47 12.37 -7.86 15.86
C GLU A 47 11.43 -6.76 16.34
N HIS A 48 10.86 -5.99 15.42
CA HIS A 48 10.07 -4.80 15.76
C HIS A 48 8.56 -5.06 15.83
N LYS A 49 8.08 -6.21 15.35
CA LYS A 49 6.67 -6.63 15.35
C LYS A 49 5.73 -5.50 14.91
N PRO A 50 5.89 -4.98 13.67
CA PRO A 50 5.07 -3.90 13.18
C PRO A 50 3.60 -4.32 13.10
N LYS A 51 2.69 -3.38 13.27
CA LYS A 51 1.25 -3.64 13.04
C LYS A 51 0.92 -3.72 11.56
N LEU A 52 1.71 -3.05 10.71
CA LEU A 52 1.50 -2.97 9.27
C LEU A 52 2.84 -2.99 8.55
N ILE A 53 2.96 -3.84 7.54
CA ILE A 53 4.05 -3.82 6.57
C ILE A 53 3.53 -3.16 5.28
N VAL A 54 4.28 -2.16 4.78
CA VAL A 54 3.94 -1.47 3.54
C VAL A 54 4.88 -1.93 2.43
N ALA A 55 4.35 -2.66 1.45
CA ALA A 55 5.04 -3.08 0.23
C ALA A 55 4.65 -2.14 -0.92
N GLY A 56 5.55 -1.27 -1.33
CA GLY A 56 5.26 -0.29 -2.38
C GLY A 56 6.43 0.65 -2.61
N TRP A 57 6.41 1.32 -3.76
CA TRP A 57 7.53 2.12 -4.22
C TRP A 57 7.09 3.28 -5.14
N SER A 58 8.02 4.19 -5.37
CA SER A 58 7.90 5.29 -6.33
C SER A 58 8.87 5.12 -7.51
N ALA A 59 10.07 4.62 -7.24
CA ALA A 59 11.17 4.58 -8.21
C ALA A 59 11.97 3.25 -8.18
N TYR A 60 11.39 2.16 -7.67
CA TYR A 60 12.02 0.84 -7.69
C TYR A 60 11.64 0.11 -9.00
N PRO A 61 12.61 -0.21 -9.89
CA PRO A 61 12.31 -0.68 -11.25
C PRO A 61 12.18 -2.21 -11.36
N ARG A 62 12.04 -2.92 -10.26
CA ARG A 62 11.91 -4.38 -10.23
C ARG A 62 10.54 -4.78 -9.73
N ASP A 63 10.18 -6.01 -10.01
CA ASP A 63 8.94 -6.60 -9.49
C ASP A 63 9.03 -6.84 -7.97
N ILE A 64 7.91 -6.83 -7.29
CA ILE A 64 7.78 -7.16 -5.87
C ILE A 64 7.16 -8.54 -5.74
N ASP A 65 7.80 -9.41 -4.95
CA ASP A 65 7.25 -10.69 -4.54
C ASP A 65 6.30 -10.48 -3.34
N PHE A 66 5.02 -10.27 -3.64
CA PHE A 66 4.00 -10.08 -2.61
C PHE A 66 3.72 -11.35 -1.79
N ALA A 67 4.00 -12.54 -2.34
CA ALA A 67 3.86 -13.80 -1.62
C ALA A 67 4.89 -13.87 -0.47
N LYS A 68 6.15 -13.51 -0.73
CA LYS A 68 7.17 -13.42 0.32
C LYS A 68 6.83 -12.38 1.40
N PHE A 69 6.29 -11.22 1.00
CA PHE A 69 5.81 -10.25 1.98
C PHE A 69 4.66 -10.81 2.82
N ARG A 70 3.76 -11.61 2.23
CA ARG A 70 2.67 -12.26 2.96
C ARG A 70 3.21 -13.24 4.01
N GLU A 71 4.16 -14.11 3.62
CA GLU A 71 4.82 -15.03 4.55
C GLU A 71 5.43 -14.29 5.75
N ILE A 72 6.17 -13.21 5.48
CA ILE A 72 6.79 -12.39 6.52
C ILE A 72 5.73 -11.74 7.43
N ALA A 73 4.66 -11.23 6.84
CA ALA A 73 3.59 -10.59 7.59
C ALA A 73 2.86 -11.60 8.48
N ASP A 74 2.60 -12.81 7.99
CA ASP A 74 1.98 -13.90 8.77
C ASP A 74 2.86 -14.31 9.95
N GLU A 75 4.16 -14.51 9.72
CA GLU A 75 5.10 -14.88 10.79
C GLU A 75 5.25 -13.79 11.87
N SER A 76 5.18 -12.52 11.49
CA SER A 76 5.31 -11.39 12.44
C SER A 76 3.98 -10.97 13.08
N GLY A 77 2.85 -11.47 12.56
CA GLY A 77 1.50 -11.08 12.97
C GLY A 77 1.09 -9.70 12.44
N ALA A 78 1.74 -9.20 11.39
CA ALA A 78 1.46 -7.91 10.80
C ALA A 78 0.38 -7.98 9.72
N LEU A 79 -0.36 -6.89 9.52
CA LEU A 79 -1.14 -6.67 8.32
C LEU A 79 -0.20 -6.30 7.16
N LEU A 80 -0.59 -6.65 5.93
CA LEU A 80 0.16 -6.33 4.73
C LEU A 80 -0.62 -5.36 3.83
N MET A 81 -0.01 -4.23 3.50
CA MET A 81 -0.55 -3.27 2.54
C MET A 81 0.39 -3.13 1.33
N ALA A 82 -0.16 -3.26 0.13
CA ALA A 82 0.55 -2.92 -1.10
C ALA A 82 0.13 -1.54 -1.59
N ASP A 83 1.09 -0.67 -1.86
CA ASP A 83 0.86 0.58 -2.59
C ASP A 83 1.34 0.43 -4.03
N ILE A 84 0.38 0.29 -4.95
CA ILE A 84 0.63 0.11 -6.38
C ILE A 84 0.34 1.37 -7.20
N ALA A 85 0.37 2.54 -6.58
CA ALA A 85 0.04 3.79 -7.27
C ALA A 85 0.86 3.99 -8.57
N HIS A 86 2.11 3.54 -8.62
CA HIS A 86 2.95 3.59 -9.81
C HIS A 86 2.69 2.43 -10.79
N PRO A 87 2.72 1.15 -10.38
CA PRO A 87 2.59 0.02 -11.31
C PRO A 87 1.16 -0.42 -11.59
N ALA A 88 0.11 0.24 -11.07
CA ALA A 88 -1.27 -0.24 -11.18
C ALA A 88 -1.69 -0.61 -12.61
N GLY A 89 -1.32 0.17 -13.61
CA GLY A 89 -1.58 -0.12 -15.01
C GLY A 89 -0.86 -1.38 -15.50
N LEU A 90 0.37 -1.63 -15.02
CA LEU A 90 1.12 -2.85 -15.35
C LEU A 90 0.52 -4.07 -14.66
N VAL A 91 0.05 -3.94 -13.41
CA VAL A 91 -0.66 -5.01 -12.69
C VAL A 91 -1.91 -5.43 -13.46
N ILE A 92 -2.73 -4.48 -13.90
CA ILE A 92 -3.95 -4.76 -14.69
C ILE A 92 -3.62 -5.41 -16.03
N ALA A 93 -2.51 -5.01 -16.66
CA ALA A 93 -2.05 -5.60 -17.91
C ALA A 93 -1.39 -6.98 -17.74
N GLY A 94 -1.24 -7.49 -16.51
CA GLY A 94 -0.55 -8.75 -16.22
C GLY A 94 0.98 -8.69 -16.43
N LEU A 95 1.55 -7.49 -16.46
CA LEU A 95 2.98 -7.25 -16.66
C LEU A 95 3.74 -6.97 -15.34
N TYR A 96 3.05 -7.01 -14.23
CA TYR A 96 3.58 -6.85 -12.88
C TYR A 96 2.81 -7.73 -11.92
N SER A 97 3.46 -8.19 -10.85
CA SER A 97 2.85 -9.06 -9.84
C SER A 97 1.59 -8.47 -9.23
N ASN A 98 0.54 -9.28 -9.13
CA ASN A 98 -0.74 -8.87 -8.55
C ASN A 98 -0.72 -8.99 -7.02
N PRO A 99 -0.83 -7.89 -6.26
CA PRO A 99 -0.84 -7.92 -4.79
C PRO A 99 -2.17 -8.43 -4.19
N VAL A 100 -3.27 -8.35 -4.93
CA VAL A 100 -4.63 -8.59 -4.40
C VAL A 100 -4.77 -9.92 -3.65
N PRO A 101 -4.27 -11.07 -4.15
CA PRO A 101 -4.38 -12.33 -3.43
C PRO A 101 -3.61 -12.37 -2.10
N HIS A 102 -2.57 -11.55 -1.95
CA HIS A 102 -1.60 -11.64 -0.86
C HIS A 102 -1.79 -10.59 0.23
N CYS A 103 -2.35 -9.41 -0.11
CA CYS A 103 -2.40 -8.26 0.79
C CYS A 103 -3.74 -8.15 1.52
N ASP A 104 -3.73 -7.53 2.70
CA ASP A 104 -4.95 -7.16 3.43
C ASP A 104 -5.54 -5.88 2.86
N PHE A 105 -4.66 -4.96 2.43
CA PHE A 105 -5.01 -3.71 1.78
C PHE A 105 -4.19 -3.52 0.51
N VAL A 106 -4.79 -2.93 -0.51
CA VAL A 106 -4.08 -2.46 -1.71
C VAL A 106 -4.51 -1.04 -1.99
N THR A 107 -3.55 -0.12 -2.06
CA THR A 107 -3.79 1.28 -2.36
C THR A 107 -3.26 1.65 -3.73
N THR A 108 -3.94 2.57 -4.40
CA THR A 108 -3.47 3.15 -5.65
C THR A 108 -4.02 4.55 -5.84
N THR A 109 -3.44 5.28 -6.78
CA THR A 109 -3.99 6.52 -7.31
C THR A 109 -4.62 6.27 -8.67
N THR A 110 -5.66 7.01 -9.00
CA THR A 110 -6.38 6.86 -10.28
C THR A 110 -5.73 7.62 -11.44
N HIS A 111 -4.84 8.59 -11.15
CA HIS A 111 -4.31 9.58 -12.11
C HIS A 111 -2.87 9.33 -12.60
N LYS A 112 -2.26 8.19 -12.25
CA LYS A 112 -0.94 7.79 -12.76
C LYS A 112 -1.11 6.81 -13.92
N THR A 113 -0.60 5.59 -13.81
CA THR A 113 -0.69 4.59 -14.89
C THR A 113 -2.13 4.15 -15.22
N LEU A 114 -3.11 4.38 -14.32
CA LEU A 114 -4.53 4.15 -14.61
C LEU A 114 -5.16 5.23 -15.50
N ARG A 115 -4.48 6.39 -15.70
CA ARG A 115 -4.89 7.48 -16.60
C ARG A 115 -6.28 8.05 -16.33
N GLY A 116 -6.77 7.97 -15.09
CA GLY A 116 -8.06 8.50 -14.67
C GLY A 116 -7.97 9.93 -14.10
N PRO A 117 -9.08 10.49 -13.65
CA PRO A 117 -9.10 11.74 -12.91
C PRO A 117 -8.33 11.60 -11.59
N ARG A 118 -7.95 12.74 -11.00
CA ARG A 118 -7.19 12.74 -9.75
C ARG A 118 -8.02 12.17 -8.61
N GLY A 119 -7.51 11.14 -7.96
CA GLY A 119 -8.17 10.47 -6.83
C GLY A 119 -7.28 9.35 -6.26
N GLY A 120 -7.72 8.78 -5.13
CA GLY A 120 -7.16 7.61 -4.48
C GLY A 120 -8.16 6.46 -4.43
N MET A 121 -7.65 5.24 -4.37
CA MET A 121 -8.46 4.04 -4.23
C MET A 121 -7.83 3.14 -3.18
N VAL A 122 -8.65 2.60 -2.29
CA VAL A 122 -8.26 1.56 -1.33
C VAL A 122 -9.12 0.33 -1.60
N MET A 123 -8.46 -0.78 -1.82
CA MET A 123 -9.06 -2.12 -1.90
C MET A 123 -8.67 -2.88 -0.65
N MET A 124 -9.58 -3.67 -0.07
CA MET A 124 -9.33 -4.42 1.13
C MET A 124 -10.04 -5.77 1.13
N LYS A 125 -9.51 -6.73 1.90
CA LYS A 125 -10.24 -7.97 2.20
C LYS A 125 -11.48 -7.64 3.02
N GLU A 126 -12.57 -8.37 2.79
CA GLU A 126 -13.84 -8.22 3.53
C GLU A 126 -13.63 -8.33 5.05
N SER A 127 -12.73 -9.22 5.48
CA SER A 127 -12.37 -9.38 6.90
C SER A 127 -11.82 -8.09 7.55
N GLN A 128 -11.32 -7.15 6.77
CA GLN A 128 -10.75 -5.88 7.23
C GLN A 128 -11.76 -4.73 7.21
N GLU A 129 -12.96 -4.93 6.65
CA GLU A 129 -13.97 -3.88 6.50
C GLU A 129 -14.34 -3.22 7.82
N LYS A 130 -14.43 -3.99 8.90
CA LYS A 130 -14.77 -3.46 10.24
C LYS A 130 -13.66 -2.60 10.87
N GLN A 131 -12.44 -2.69 10.37
CA GLN A 131 -11.30 -1.90 10.87
C GLN A 131 -11.19 -0.52 10.17
N VAL A 132 -11.91 -0.32 9.09
CA VAL A 132 -11.84 0.88 8.24
C VAL A 132 -13.00 1.89 8.43
N PRO A 133 -14.10 1.62 9.17
CA PRO A 133 -15.23 2.54 9.29
C PRO A 133 -14.83 3.93 9.77
N LEU A 134 -13.77 4.05 10.56
CA LEU A 134 -13.28 5.32 11.09
C LEU A 134 -12.67 6.22 10.00
N LEU A 135 -12.04 5.63 8.99
CA LEU A 135 -11.48 6.38 7.85
C LEU A 135 -12.58 6.93 6.93
N LEU A 136 -13.71 6.24 6.82
CA LEU A 136 -14.83 6.67 5.99
C LEU A 136 -15.71 7.75 6.66
N HIS A 137 -15.60 7.91 7.98
CA HIS A 137 -16.39 8.89 8.76
C HIS A 137 -15.56 10.12 9.19
N LEU A 138 -14.27 10.19 8.86
CA LEU A 138 -13.56 11.45 8.99
C LEU A 138 -14.21 12.46 8.02
N PRO A 139 -14.47 13.70 8.49
CA PRO A 139 -15.01 14.74 7.61
C PRO A 139 -13.96 15.04 6.55
N LEU A 140 -14.07 14.31 5.44
CA LEU A 140 -13.36 14.61 4.22
C LEU A 140 -13.72 16.03 3.82
N HIS A 141 -12.74 16.79 3.35
CA HIS A 141 -12.96 18.17 2.89
C HIS A 141 -14.26 18.29 2.11
N ARG A 142 -15.02 19.37 2.35
CA ARG A 142 -16.32 19.63 1.71
C ARG A 142 -16.25 19.34 0.21
N GLY A 143 -16.97 18.30 -0.23
CA GLY A 143 -17.07 17.92 -1.63
C GLY A 143 -16.53 16.54 -2.01
N ALA A 144 -15.78 15.86 -1.15
CA ALA A 144 -15.39 14.47 -1.40
C ALA A 144 -16.45 13.50 -0.87
N GLN A 145 -17.00 12.67 -1.74
CA GLN A 145 -17.91 11.59 -1.36
C GLN A 145 -17.16 10.25 -1.54
N PRO A 146 -17.04 9.43 -0.50
CA PRO A 146 -16.51 8.08 -0.67
C PRO A 146 -17.51 7.26 -1.50
N PHE A 147 -17.03 6.66 -2.57
CA PHE A 147 -17.81 5.71 -3.36
C PHE A 147 -17.40 4.30 -2.96
N VAL A 148 -18.30 3.55 -2.34
CA VAL A 148 -18.09 2.12 -2.05
C VAL A 148 -18.66 1.32 -3.20
N ALA A 149 -17.80 0.73 -4.02
CA ALA A 149 -18.22 -0.14 -5.11
C ALA A 149 -18.20 -1.61 -4.67
N GLY A 150 -19.39 -2.23 -4.71
CA GLY A 150 -19.61 -3.66 -4.89
C GLY A 150 -19.06 -4.61 -3.83
N HIS A 151 -19.98 -5.13 -3.04
CA HIS A 151 -19.76 -6.24 -2.12
C HIS A 151 -19.98 -7.57 -2.87
N ARG A 152 -18.99 -8.45 -2.90
CA ARG A 152 -19.17 -9.89 -3.20
C ARG A 152 -18.74 -10.68 -1.99
N PRO A 153 -19.53 -11.65 -1.49
CA PRO A 153 -19.13 -12.52 -0.38
C PRO A 153 -17.76 -13.17 -0.67
N GLY A 154 -16.79 -13.00 0.23
CA GLY A 154 -15.42 -13.50 0.09
C GLY A 154 -14.52 -12.69 -0.86
N GLY A 155 -14.93 -11.47 -1.24
CA GLY A 155 -14.21 -10.59 -2.17
C GLY A 155 -13.46 -9.43 -1.50
N PHE A 156 -12.94 -8.55 -2.36
CA PHE A 156 -12.35 -7.26 -1.99
C PHE A 156 -13.39 -6.15 -2.10
N GLY A 157 -13.52 -5.33 -1.05
CA GLY A 157 -14.22 -4.06 -1.10
C GLY A 157 -13.34 -2.96 -1.71
N VAL A 158 -13.91 -2.04 -2.46
CA VAL A 158 -13.21 -0.91 -3.07
C VAL A 158 -13.80 0.40 -2.54
N VAL A 159 -12.96 1.23 -1.96
CA VAL A 159 -13.31 2.60 -1.59
C VAL A 159 -12.55 3.55 -2.51
N VAL A 160 -13.26 4.37 -3.24
CA VAL A 160 -12.67 5.40 -4.12
C VAL A 160 -12.94 6.77 -3.52
N GLU A 161 -11.89 7.52 -3.26
CA GLU A 161 -11.97 8.94 -2.92
C GLU A 161 -11.65 9.77 -4.16
N ALA A 162 -12.60 10.54 -4.63
CA ALA A 162 -12.37 11.55 -5.66
C ALA A 162 -11.91 12.85 -4.98
N ALA A 163 -10.74 13.35 -5.35
CA ALA A 163 -10.32 14.69 -4.95
C ALA A 163 -11.25 15.71 -5.63
N GLY A 164 -12.06 16.40 -4.83
CA GLY A 164 -12.84 17.53 -5.32
C GLY A 164 -11.91 18.57 -5.98
N HIS A 165 -12.31 19.13 -7.10
CA HIS A 165 -11.67 20.28 -7.69
C HIS A 165 -11.74 21.43 -6.67
N LEU A 166 -10.58 21.86 -6.18
CA LEU A 166 -10.45 23.21 -5.64
C LEU A 166 -10.50 24.16 -6.84
N ALA A 167 -11.65 24.83 -7.01
CA ALA A 167 -11.74 25.99 -7.87
C ALA A 167 -11.07 27.18 -7.17
#